data_f0ba1bfee7d10c404032777a3de03ae1
#
_entry.id   f0ba1bfee7d10c404032777a3de03ae1
#
_cell.length_a   1.000
_cell.length_b   1.000
_cell.length_c   1.000
_cell.angle_alpha   90.00
_cell.angle_beta   90.00
_cell.angle_gamma   90.00
#
_symmetry.space_group_name_H-M   'P 1'
#
loop_
_entity.id
_entity.type
_entity.pdbx_description
1 polymer ?
#
loop_
_entity_poly.entity_id
_entity_poly.type
_entity_poly.pdbx_seq_one_letter_code
_entity_poly.pdbx_strand_id
1 'polypeptide(L)'
;MANCAIVGVNWGDEGKGRMVDLLTENYDVVVRFQGGGNAGHTVINDKGKFALHLLPSGIFREGVVNVLGNGVALDPENLWKEMCEVTAQGVAITPDNLKISDRASLLMPWHRDLDELEERRLADKKFGSTKQGIAPFYSDKYQKKTVLAGELFYPERLKAHIMGLMEWKNLTLTSVYGAEPYTEEMIDEWLGSCCEKIKPFICNTGEFLKNAHAEGKSILFEAQLGSLRDLDYGIHPYTTSSNTLAAYAPIGSGFPGAKIGSVIGVVKAYSTCVGEGPFVCEMFGPEAEKLREAGAEYGAKTGRPRRVGPIDLVATRYGAAMQAATEIALTKLDVLSYMDMIPVCTKYVVDGEETGEFPFPAALDEAKPVIEYLPGWKCDISGVRKWEDLPEAAKDYVLYVQREIGVPITYVSVGPERESIIIR
;
A
#
# COMPACT_ATOMS: atom_id res chain seq x y z
N MET A 1 11.88 21.52 5.11
CA MET A 1 11.29 21.05 3.83
C MET A 1 9.79 20.87 3.99
N ALA A 2 9.02 20.85 2.90
CA ALA A 2 7.58 20.58 2.97
C ALA A 2 7.36 19.08 3.22
N ASN A 3 6.30 18.73 3.96
CA ASN A 3 5.90 17.33 4.12
C ASN A 3 5.49 16.74 2.75
N CYS A 4 5.77 15.47 2.52
CA CYS A 4 5.47 14.78 1.29
C CYS A 4 4.65 13.51 1.57
N ALA A 5 3.76 13.13 0.65
CA ALA A 5 3.11 11.83 0.67
C ALA A 5 3.50 11.01 -0.58
N ILE A 6 3.87 9.74 -0.38
CA ILE A 6 4.08 8.78 -1.45
C ILE A 6 2.89 7.82 -1.46
N VAL A 7 2.16 7.84 -2.58
CA VAL A 7 0.87 7.15 -2.72
C VAL A 7 0.81 6.30 -3.99
N GLY A 8 -0.02 5.27 -3.98
CA GLY A 8 -0.31 4.50 -5.20
C GLY A 8 -1.44 5.15 -6.00
N VAL A 9 -1.28 5.22 -7.29
CA VAL A 9 -2.29 5.83 -8.18
C VAL A 9 -3.32 4.82 -8.65
N ASN A 10 -2.92 3.56 -8.86
CA ASN A 10 -3.77 2.53 -9.45
C ASN A 10 -4.26 1.49 -8.41
N TRP A 11 -4.00 0.20 -8.65
CA TRP A 11 -4.48 -0.93 -7.81
C TRP A 11 -3.53 -1.32 -6.67
N GLY A 12 -2.40 -0.66 -6.52
CA GLY A 12 -1.33 -1.06 -5.60
C GLY A 12 -0.18 -1.77 -6.33
N ASP A 13 0.85 -2.12 -5.56
CA ASP A 13 2.07 -2.79 -6.06
C ASP A 13 2.87 -1.99 -7.11
N GLU A 14 2.70 -0.66 -7.15
CA GLU A 14 3.37 0.23 -8.11
C GLU A 14 4.87 0.44 -7.79
N GLY A 15 5.35 0.00 -6.60
CA GLY A 15 6.74 0.19 -6.18
C GLY A 15 6.94 1.34 -5.19
N LYS A 16 5.91 1.68 -4.39
CA LYS A 16 5.96 2.73 -3.37
C LYS A 16 7.09 2.56 -2.36
N GLY A 17 7.28 1.36 -1.82
CA GLY A 17 8.33 1.09 -0.82
C GLY A 17 9.72 1.47 -1.31
N ARG A 18 10.03 1.22 -2.59
CA ARG A 18 11.28 1.67 -3.21
C ARG A 18 11.38 3.20 -3.28
N MET A 19 10.30 3.87 -3.65
CA MET A 19 10.27 5.34 -3.70
C MET A 19 10.43 5.95 -2.32
N VAL A 20 9.82 5.33 -1.29
CA VAL A 20 10.01 5.74 0.10
C VAL A 20 11.46 5.54 0.53
N ASP A 21 12.05 4.36 0.31
CA ASP A 21 13.45 4.08 0.66
C ASP A 21 14.43 5.04 -0.02
N LEU A 22 14.19 5.37 -1.30
CA LEU A 22 14.99 6.34 -2.04
C LEU A 22 14.91 7.73 -1.41
N LEU A 23 13.69 8.24 -1.21
CA LEU A 23 13.45 9.62 -0.83
C LEU A 23 13.65 9.86 0.68
N THR A 24 13.64 8.81 1.49
CA THR A 24 13.81 8.90 2.95
C THR A 24 15.12 9.60 3.35
N GLU A 25 16.15 9.61 2.49
CA GLU A 25 17.40 10.35 2.76
C GLU A 25 17.20 11.87 2.98
N ASN A 26 16.08 12.40 2.47
CA ASN A 26 15.73 13.82 2.56
C ASN A 26 14.70 14.11 3.65
N TYR A 27 14.34 13.12 4.48
CA TYR A 27 13.30 13.25 5.48
C TYR A 27 13.76 12.77 6.86
N ASP A 28 13.28 13.43 7.89
CA ASP A 28 13.60 13.11 9.29
C ASP A 28 12.66 12.05 9.87
N VAL A 29 11.42 12.00 9.35
CA VAL A 29 10.37 11.12 9.86
C VAL A 29 9.63 10.44 8.72
N VAL A 30 9.42 9.13 8.81
CA VAL A 30 8.56 8.36 7.89
C VAL A 30 7.35 7.83 8.65
N VAL A 31 6.16 8.07 8.12
CA VAL A 31 4.89 7.71 8.80
C VAL A 31 4.03 6.82 7.92
N ARG A 32 3.73 5.60 8.38
CA ARG A 32 2.62 4.79 7.86
C ARG A 32 1.33 5.25 8.50
N PHE A 33 0.33 5.62 7.70
CA PHE A 33 -0.87 6.27 8.20
C PHE A 33 -2.17 5.44 8.02
N GLN A 34 -2.12 4.31 7.30
CA GLN A 34 -3.28 3.46 7.03
C GLN A 34 -2.87 2.04 6.63
N GLY A 35 -3.87 1.15 6.47
CA GLY A 35 -3.68 -0.24 6.08
C GLY A 35 -3.14 -1.09 7.24
N GLY A 36 -2.59 -2.23 6.92
CA GLY A 36 -2.06 -3.20 7.90
C GLY A 36 -1.11 -4.17 7.21
N GLY A 37 -1.06 -5.42 7.67
CA GLY A 37 -0.21 -6.48 7.12
C GLY A 37 -0.67 -7.06 5.77
N ASN A 38 -1.66 -6.46 5.13
CA ASN A 38 -2.29 -6.96 3.90
C ASN A 38 -1.56 -6.62 2.60
N ALA A 39 -0.58 -5.72 2.63
CA ALA A 39 0.29 -5.43 1.49
C ALA A 39 1.75 -5.57 1.89
N GLY A 40 2.61 -5.89 0.94
CA GLY A 40 4.05 -6.01 1.14
C GLY A 40 4.80 -4.93 0.36
N HIS A 41 5.73 -4.24 1.03
CA HIS A 41 6.67 -3.33 0.40
C HIS A 41 8.03 -4.01 0.26
N THR A 42 8.43 -4.31 -0.98
CA THR A 42 9.76 -4.86 -1.23
C THR A 42 10.76 -3.71 -1.31
N VAL A 43 11.77 -3.77 -0.45
CA VAL A 43 12.92 -2.86 -0.44
C VAL A 43 14.18 -3.68 -0.72
N ILE A 44 14.99 -3.22 -1.66
CA ILE A 44 16.29 -3.81 -2.00
C ILE A 44 17.36 -2.74 -1.77
N ASN A 45 18.24 -3.00 -0.83
CA ASN A 45 19.32 -2.09 -0.46
C ASN A 45 20.63 -2.86 -0.18
N ASP A 46 21.65 -2.17 0.29
CA ASP A 46 22.96 -2.70 0.67
C ASP A 46 22.93 -3.78 1.78
N LYS A 47 21.86 -3.79 2.60
CA LYS A 47 21.64 -4.78 3.66
C LYS A 47 20.91 -6.04 3.18
N GLY A 48 20.31 -6.00 1.97
CA GLY A 48 19.62 -7.16 1.41
C GLY A 48 18.28 -6.84 0.75
N LYS A 49 17.46 -7.88 0.62
CA LYS A 49 16.09 -7.81 0.12
C LYS A 49 15.10 -8.06 1.25
N PHE A 50 14.22 -7.12 1.49
CA PHE A 50 13.24 -7.14 2.56
C PHE A 50 11.82 -7.04 1.99
N ALA A 51 10.89 -7.75 2.61
CA ALA A 51 9.47 -7.63 2.32
C ALA A 51 8.75 -7.11 3.57
N LEU A 52 8.63 -5.79 3.68
CA LEU A 52 7.97 -5.15 4.83
C LEU A 52 6.46 -5.16 4.66
N HIS A 53 5.75 -5.42 5.75
CA HIS A 53 4.28 -5.42 5.80
C HIS A 53 3.74 -4.30 6.69
N LEU A 54 4.30 -4.11 7.87
CA LEU A 54 3.89 -3.10 8.85
C LEU A 54 4.95 -2.04 9.08
N LEU A 55 6.23 -2.42 9.16
CA LEU A 55 7.30 -1.46 9.34
C LEU A 55 7.34 -0.45 8.20
N PRO A 56 7.53 0.84 8.48
CA PRO A 56 7.79 1.84 7.45
C PRO A 56 9.09 1.55 6.71
N SER A 57 9.14 1.86 5.41
CA SER A 57 10.31 1.60 4.57
C SER A 57 11.54 2.46 4.96
N GLY A 58 11.35 3.49 5.76
CA GLY A 58 12.43 4.31 6.33
C GLY A 58 13.25 3.64 7.43
N ILE A 59 12.85 2.43 7.89
CA ILE A 59 13.53 1.73 9.01
C ILE A 59 15.00 1.38 8.71
N PHE A 60 15.40 1.36 7.46
CA PHE A 60 16.76 1.06 7.02
C PHE A 60 17.72 2.26 7.08
N ARG A 61 17.20 3.48 7.32
CA ARG A 61 17.99 4.71 7.35
C ARG A 61 18.31 5.14 8.76
N GLU A 62 19.59 5.33 9.04
CA GLU A 62 20.04 5.90 10.31
C GLU A 62 19.58 7.35 10.47
N GLY A 63 19.22 7.74 11.69
CA GLY A 63 18.76 9.09 12.01
C GLY A 63 17.29 9.37 11.64
N VAL A 64 16.60 8.45 10.98
CA VAL A 64 15.18 8.58 10.60
C VAL A 64 14.28 7.92 11.65
N VAL A 65 13.27 8.66 12.10
CA VAL A 65 12.25 8.10 13.01
C VAL A 65 11.08 7.57 12.21
N ASN A 66 10.70 6.33 12.47
CA ASN A 66 9.60 5.64 11.81
C ASN A 66 8.37 5.63 12.71
N VAL A 67 7.20 5.89 12.16
CA VAL A 67 5.95 6.01 12.93
C VAL A 67 4.88 5.13 12.32
N LEU A 68 4.23 4.32 13.18
CA LEU A 68 2.95 3.68 12.88
C LEU A 68 1.83 4.55 13.45
N GLY A 69 1.08 5.22 12.58
CA GLY A 69 0.03 6.16 12.97
C GLY A 69 -1.25 5.46 13.44
N ASN A 70 -2.17 6.25 13.97
CA ASN A 70 -3.46 5.76 14.50
C ASN A 70 -4.42 5.18 13.44
N GLY A 71 -4.17 5.44 12.16
CA GLY A 71 -4.95 4.85 11.08
C GLY A 71 -4.54 3.42 10.72
N VAL A 72 -3.39 2.93 11.21
CA VAL A 72 -2.89 1.58 10.92
C VAL A 72 -3.68 0.52 11.69
N ALA A 73 -4.00 -0.59 11.02
CA ALA A 73 -4.45 -1.83 11.66
C ALA A 73 -3.22 -2.49 12.28
N LEU A 74 -3.00 -2.23 13.57
CA LEU A 74 -1.81 -2.65 14.28
C LEU A 74 -1.92 -4.12 14.66
N ASP A 75 -1.19 -4.97 13.95
CA ASP A 75 -1.07 -6.40 14.24
C ASP A 75 0.20 -6.65 15.08
N PRO A 76 0.09 -6.86 16.39
CA PRO A 76 1.24 -6.99 17.27
C PRO A 76 2.12 -8.20 16.95
N GLU A 77 1.49 -9.32 16.57
CA GLU A 77 2.18 -10.56 16.27
C GLU A 77 3.03 -10.44 14.98
N ASN A 78 2.40 -9.99 13.90
CA ASN A 78 3.12 -9.77 12.64
C ASN A 78 4.18 -8.68 12.77
N LEU A 79 3.89 -7.60 13.49
CA LEU A 79 4.86 -6.53 13.72
C LEU A 79 6.08 -7.03 14.50
N TRP A 80 5.87 -7.76 15.61
CA TRP A 80 6.97 -8.29 16.39
C TRP A 80 7.83 -9.27 15.59
N LYS A 81 7.19 -10.15 14.82
CA LYS A 81 7.89 -11.09 13.92
C LYS A 81 8.73 -10.33 12.90
N GLU A 82 8.16 -9.34 12.23
CA GLU A 82 8.85 -8.52 11.22
C GLU A 82 10.04 -7.75 11.84
N MET A 83 9.86 -7.19 13.05
CA MET A 83 10.95 -6.54 13.79
C MET A 83 12.10 -7.51 14.07
N CYS A 84 11.81 -8.74 14.50
CA CYS A 84 12.83 -9.76 14.74
C CYS A 84 13.56 -10.14 13.44
N GLU A 85 12.85 -10.36 12.34
CA GLU A 85 13.41 -10.70 11.04
C GLU A 85 14.35 -9.61 10.50
N VAL A 86 13.93 -8.34 10.61
CA VAL A 86 14.72 -7.18 10.18
C VAL A 86 15.93 -6.98 11.09
N THR A 87 15.77 -7.15 12.40
CA THR A 87 16.88 -7.03 13.37
C THR A 87 17.92 -8.14 13.15
N ALA A 88 17.50 -9.36 12.83
CA ALA A 88 18.41 -10.49 12.53
C ALA A 88 19.30 -10.21 11.30
N GLN A 89 18.91 -9.29 10.43
CA GLN A 89 19.69 -8.84 9.27
C GLN A 89 20.53 -7.58 9.56
N GLY A 90 20.71 -7.23 10.84
CA GLY A 90 21.62 -6.15 11.28
C GLY A 90 21.00 -4.75 11.27
N VAL A 91 19.69 -4.62 11.24
CA VAL A 91 19.00 -3.32 11.38
C VAL A 91 18.56 -3.14 12.83
N ALA A 92 19.08 -2.13 13.52
CA ALA A 92 18.67 -1.83 14.88
C ALA A 92 17.28 -1.22 14.91
N ILE A 93 16.36 -1.83 15.68
CA ILE A 93 15.02 -1.29 15.93
C ILE A 93 14.86 -1.03 17.42
N THR A 94 14.67 0.23 17.76
CA THR A 94 14.58 0.70 19.16
C THR A 94 13.43 1.69 19.31
N PRO A 95 12.97 1.98 20.54
CA PRO A 95 11.99 3.03 20.78
C PRO A 95 12.41 4.43 20.31
N ASP A 96 13.68 4.65 19.99
CA ASP A 96 14.17 5.94 19.47
C ASP A 96 13.86 6.08 17.98
N ASN A 97 13.95 4.99 17.19
CA ASN A 97 13.77 5.02 15.73
C ASN A 97 12.47 4.39 15.23
N LEU A 98 11.68 3.75 16.12
CA LEU A 98 10.32 3.27 15.81
C LEU A 98 9.36 3.75 16.91
N LYS A 99 8.25 4.35 16.50
CA LYS A 99 7.18 4.82 17.39
C LYS A 99 5.83 4.28 16.91
N ILE A 100 5.04 3.80 17.86
CA ILE A 100 3.69 3.27 17.61
C ILE A 100 2.69 4.18 18.30
N SER A 101 1.65 4.59 17.58
CA SER A 101 0.60 5.43 18.15
C SER A 101 -0.15 4.71 19.28
N ASP A 102 -0.24 5.36 20.43
CA ASP A 102 -1.11 4.95 21.53
C ASP A 102 -2.60 4.87 21.13
N ARG A 103 -2.99 5.57 20.05
CA ARG A 103 -4.32 5.58 19.46
C ARG A 103 -4.49 4.61 18.29
N ALA A 104 -3.46 3.87 17.89
CA ALA A 104 -3.62 2.78 16.93
C ALA A 104 -4.48 1.68 17.56
N SER A 105 -5.41 1.13 16.77
CA SER A 105 -6.22 -0.01 17.24
C SER A 105 -5.46 -1.31 16.99
N LEU A 106 -5.55 -2.23 17.96
CA LEU A 106 -4.96 -3.57 17.86
C LEU A 106 -5.80 -4.45 16.93
N LEU A 107 -5.15 -5.10 15.99
CA LEU A 107 -5.74 -6.17 15.22
C LEU A 107 -5.71 -7.43 16.09
N MET A 108 -6.89 -7.80 16.61
CA MET A 108 -7.05 -8.95 17.50
C MET A 108 -7.00 -10.28 16.73
N PRO A 109 -6.62 -11.40 17.35
CA PRO A 109 -6.52 -12.70 16.68
C PRO A 109 -7.78 -13.09 15.90
N TRP A 110 -8.95 -12.88 16.46
CA TRP A 110 -10.24 -13.20 15.82
C TRP A 110 -10.50 -12.44 14.51
N HIS A 111 -9.83 -11.32 14.24
CA HIS A 111 -10.03 -10.61 12.97
C HIS A 111 -9.53 -11.41 11.77
N ARG A 112 -8.41 -12.13 11.92
CA ARG A 112 -7.89 -13.00 10.85
C ARG A 112 -8.81 -14.19 10.62
N ASP A 113 -9.28 -14.81 11.70
CA ASP A 113 -10.20 -15.95 11.60
C ASP A 113 -11.53 -15.54 10.95
N LEU A 114 -12.08 -14.39 11.33
CA LEU A 114 -13.31 -13.88 10.72
C LEU A 114 -13.14 -13.56 9.22
N ASP A 115 -12.00 -13.01 8.83
CA ASP A 115 -11.68 -12.75 7.43
C ASP A 115 -11.58 -14.04 6.61
N GLU A 116 -10.93 -15.08 7.16
CA GLU A 116 -10.84 -16.38 6.51
C GLU A 116 -12.19 -17.10 6.45
N LEU A 117 -12.95 -17.07 7.53
CA LEU A 117 -14.28 -17.70 7.61
C LEU A 117 -15.26 -17.06 6.63
N GLU A 118 -15.23 -15.73 6.49
CA GLU A 118 -16.08 -15.01 5.53
C GLU A 118 -15.71 -15.33 4.08
N GLU A 119 -14.42 -15.32 3.73
CA GLU A 119 -13.96 -15.74 2.39
C GLU A 119 -14.38 -17.19 2.07
N ARG A 120 -14.34 -18.08 3.07
CA ARG A 120 -14.81 -19.46 2.93
C ARG A 120 -16.33 -19.53 2.72
N ARG A 121 -17.11 -18.74 3.48
CA ARG A 121 -18.56 -18.64 3.36
C ARG A 121 -19.00 -18.11 2.00
N LEU A 122 -18.28 -17.13 1.46
CA LEU A 122 -18.58 -16.52 0.16
C LEU A 122 -18.29 -17.45 -1.03
N ALA A 123 -17.43 -18.44 -0.87
CA ALA A 123 -17.08 -19.44 -1.90
C ALA A 123 -16.71 -18.78 -3.24
N ASP A 124 -17.56 -18.95 -4.28
CA ASP A 124 -17.32 -18.39 -5.60
C ASP A 124 -17.52 -16.87 -5.68
N LYS A 125 -18.17 -16.27 -4.67
CA LYS A 125 -18.40 -14.82 -4.58
C LYS A 125 -17.37 -14.11 -3.68
N LYS A 126 -16.24 -14.76 -3.39
CA LYS A 126 -15.17 -14.21 -2.56
C LYS A 126 -14.58 -12.93 -3.15
N PHE A 127 -14.11 -12.04 -2.29
CA PHE A 127 -13.44 -10.81 -2.69
C PHE A 127 -11.95 -11.01 -3.01
N GLY A 128 -11.38 -12.17 -2.69
CA GLY A 128 -9.95 -12.44 -2.81
C GLY A 128 -9.15 -11.78 -1.69
N SER A 129 -9.69 -11.79 -0.46
CA SER A 129 -9.01 -11.25 0.72
C SER A 129 -7.63 -11.85 0.93
N THR A 130 -6.74 -11.05 1.50
CA THR A 130 -5.41 -11.48 1.93
C THR A 130 -5.44 -12.30 3.23
N LYS A 131 -6.60 -12.46 3.84
CA LYS A 131 -6.83 -13.14 5.13
C LYS A 131 -5.99 -12.55 6.28
N GLN A 132 -5.75 -11.25 6.21
CA GLN A 132 -5.02 -10.52 7.25
C GLN A 132 -5.95 -9.79 8.22
N GLY A 133 -7.25 -10.07 8.19
CA GLY A 133 -8.23 -9.54 9.12
C GLY A 133 -8.60 -8.07 8.92
N ILE A 134 -8.29 -7.49 7.76
CA ILE A 134 -8.43 -6.04 7.53
C ILE A 134 -9.89 -5.60 7.52
N ALA A 135 -10.77 -6.28 6.79
CA ALA A 135 -12.18 -5.92 6.73
C ALA A 135 -12.89 -6.06 8.10
N PRO A 136 -12.76 -7.19 8.82
CA PRO A 136 -13.31 -7.30 10.17
C PRO A 136 -12.75 -6.28 11.15
N PHE A 137 -11.44 -5.97 11.07
CA PHE A 137 -10.79 -4.97 11.92
C PHE A 137 -11.39 -3.57 11.73
N TYR A 138 -11.45 -3.06 10.49
CA TYR A 138 -12.00 -1.73 10.24
C TYR A 138 -13.51 -1.67 10.52
N SER A 139 -14.26 -2.75 10.27
CA SER A 139 -15.65 -2.87 10.72
C SER A 139 -15.77 -2.62 12.22
N ASP A 140 -14.95 -3.29 13.01
CA ASP A 140 -14.94 -3.13 14.46
C ASP A 140 -14.51 -1.73 14.90
N LYS A 141 -13.52 -1.15 14.21
CA LYS A 141 -13.05 0.20 14.49
C LYS A 141 -14.20 1.22 14.38
N TYR A 142 -14.99 1.15 13.31
CA TYR A 142 -16.14 2.04 13.12
C TYR A 142 -17.32 1.70 14.07
N GLN A 143 -17.46 0.43 14.48
CA GLN A 143 -18.40 0.03 15.53
C GLN A 143 -17.91 0.37 16.95
N LYS A 144 -16.69 0.90 17.12
CA LYS A 144 -16.05 1.22 18.41
C LYS A 144 -15.82 -0.05 19.27
N LYS A 145 -15.52 -1.16 18.62
CA LYS A 145 -15.27 -2.49 19.23
C LYS A 145 -13.81 -2.90 19.06
N THR A 146 -12.88 -1.95 19.22
CA THR A 146 -11.44 -2.19 19.14
C THR A 146 -10.74 -1.77 20.42
N VAL A 147 -9.60 -2.38 20.66
CA VAL A 147 -8.68 -2.04 21.75
C VAL A 147 -7.63 -1.08 21.20
N LEU A 148 -7.36 0.03 21.87
CA LEU A 148 -6.28 0.94 21.52
C LEU A 148 -4.95 0.46 22.12
N ALA A 149 -3.84 0.66 21.38
CA ALA A 149 -2.52 0.26 21.84
C ALA A 149 -2.13 0.88 23.18
N GLY A 150 -2.56 2.10 23.46
CA GLY A 150 -2.35 2.76 24.76
C GLY A 150 -3.02 2.08 25.94
N GLU A 151 -4.04 1.24 25.71
CA GLU A 151 -4.68 0.47 26.79
C GLU A 151 -3.75 -0.59 27.38
N LEU A 152 -2.68 -1.00 26.69
CA LEU A 152 -1.66 -1.90 27.21
C LEU A 152 -0.97 -1.37 28.49
N PHE A 153 -1.03 -0.06 28.75
CA PHE A 153 -0.53 0.54 29.99
C PHE A 153 -1.52 0.46 31.17
N TYR A 154 -2.74 -0.05 30.93
CA TYR A 154 -3.82 -0.15 31.93
C TYR A 154 -4.38 -1.58 32.01
N PRO A 155 -3.60 -2.57 32.52
CA PRO A 155 -3.88 -4.01 32.36
C PRO A 155 -5.27 -4.44 32.89
N GLU A 156 -5.71 -3.94 34.03
CA GLU A 156 -7.03 -4.28 34.61
C GLU A 156 -8.18 -3.81 33.69
N ARG A 157 -8.08 -2.59 33.18
CA ARG A 157 -9.05 -2.02 32.26
C ARG A 157 -9.02 -2.74 30.91
N LEU A 158 -7.83 -3.01 30.40
CA LEU A 158 -7.61 -3.73 29.15
C LEU A 158 -8.28 -5.10 29.20
N LYS A 159 -8.04 -5.86 30.27
CA LYS A 159 -8.61 -7.21 30.44
C LYS A 159 -10.13 -7.16 30.44
N ALA A 160 -10.73 -6.30 31.24
CA ALA A 160 -12.19 -6.14 31.27
C ALA A 160 -12.77 -5.74 29.91
N HIS A 161 -12.09 -4.85 29.19
CA HIS A 161 -12.51 -4.42 27.84
C HIS A 161 -12.45 -5.58 26.83
N ILE A 162 -11.34 -6.32 26.78
CA ILE A 162 -11.17 -7.45 25.87
C ILE A 162 -12.20 -8.55 26.14
N MET A 163 -12.47 -8.87 27.40
CA MET A 163 -13.48 -9.89 27.78
C MET A 163 -14.87 -9.51 27.25
N GLY A 164 -15.28 -8.25 27.38
CA GLY A 164 -16.54 -7.78 26.81
C GLY A 164 -16.60 -7.84 25.28
N LEU A 165 -15.50 -7.57 24.60
CA LEU A 165 -15.41 -7.72 23.14
C LEU A 165 -15.42 -9.18 22.70
N MET A 166 -14.72 -10.04 23.43
CA MET A 166 -14.62 -11.48 23.18
C MET A 166 -15.97 -12.17 23.27
N GLU A 167 -16.80 -11.81 24.27
CA GLU A 167 -18.15 -12.33 24.39
C GLU A 167 -18.95 -12.11 23.09
N TRP A 168 -18.94 -10.90 22.57
CA TRP A 168 -19.61 -10.57 21.32
C TRP A 168 -19.01 -11.32 20.11
N LYS A 169 -17.67 -11.43 20.04
CA LYS A 169 -16.98 -12.11 18.94
C LYS A 169 -17.25 -13.61 18.94
N ASN A 170 -17.27 -14.22 20.13
CA ASN A 170 -17.60 -15.63 20.28
C ASN A 170 -19.03 -15.95 19.81
N LEU A 171 -20.00 -15.06 20.05
CA LEU A 171 -21.34 -15.22 19.46
C LEU A 171 -21.29 -15.25 17.92
N THR A 172 -20.50 -14.39 17.30
CA THR A 172 -20.35 -14.38 15.85
C THR A 172 -19.64 -15.65 15.35
N LEU A 173 -18.52 -16.02 15.97
CA LEU A 173 -17.75 -17.21 15.60
C LEU A 173 -18.58 -18.49 15.70
N THR A 174 -19.26 -18.69 16.83
CA THR A 174 -20.00 -19.93 17.07
C THR A 174 -21.33 -19.97 16.31
N SER A 175 -22.13 -18.90 16.38
CA SER A 175 -23.51 -18.93 15.85
C SER A 175 -23.58 -18.69 14.34
N VAL A 176 -22.67 -17.90 13.77
CA VAL A 176 -22.67 -17.60 12.32
C VAL A 176 -21.79 -18.59 11.54
N TYR A 177 -20.59 -18.86 12.07
CA TYR A 177 -19.58 -19.62 11.35
C TYR A 177 -19.41 -21.06 11.87
N GLY A 178 -19.97 -21.42 13.02
CA GLY A 178 -19.77 -22.73 13.65
C GLY A 178 -18.31 -23.00 14.04
N ALA A 179 -17.56 -21.93 14.31
CA ALA A 179 -16.16 -21.98 14.69
C ALA A 179 -16.00 -22.07 16.22
N GLU A 180 -14.82 -22.49 16.66
CA GLU A 180 -14.51 -22.56 18.10
C GLU A 180 -14.41 -21.15 18.71
N PRO A 181 -14.89 -20.96 19.96
CA PRO A 181 -14.78 -19.70 20.65
C PRO A 181 -13.36 -19.44 21.14
N TYR A 182 -12.99 -18.16 21.26
CA TYR A 182 -11.78 -17.75 21.98
C TYR A 182 -11.98 -17.90 23.49
N THR A 183 -10.90 -18.28 24.18
CA THR A 183 -10.85 -18.36 25.64
C THR A 183 -10.00 -17.24 26.22
N GLU A 184 -10.13 -17.00 27.53
CA GLU A 184 -9.32 -16.03 28.25
C GLU A 184 -7.83 -16.38 28.17
N GLU A 185 -7.48 -17.65 28.30
CA GLU A 185 -6.11 -18.14 28.24
C GLU A 185 -5.46 -17.86 26.87
N MET A 186 -6.20 -18.04 25.77
CA MET A 186 -5.71 -17.75 24.41
C MET A 186 -5.37 -16.25 24.28
N ILE A 187 -6.19 -15.39 24.85
CA ILE A 187 -5.96 -13.94 24.82
C ILE A 187 -4.79 -13.55 25.73
N ASP A 188 -4.69 -14.10 26.92
CA ASP A 188 -3.58 -13.83 27.84
C ASP A 188 -2.23 -14.29 27.21
N GLU A 189 -2.19 -15.44 26.55
CA GLU A 189 -1.02 -15.90 25.81
C GLU A 189 -0.65 -14.93 24.66
N TRP A 190 -1.63 -14.50 23.87
CA TRP A 190 -1.40 -13.54 22.80
C TRP A 190 -0.88 -12.19 23.33
N LEU A 191 -1.46 -11.67 24.41
CA LEU A 191 -0.99 -10.44 25.06
C LEU A 191 0.47 -10.58 25.53
N GLY A 192 0.82 -11.68 26.18
CA GLY A 192 2.18 -11.93 26.68
C GLY A 192 3.20 -12.18 25.56
N SER A 193 2.81 -12.86 24.48
CA SER A 193 3.74 -13.25 23.40
C SER A 193 4.13 -12.11 22.48
N CYS A 194 3.24 -11.17 22.18
CA CYS A 194 3.48 -10.11 21.21
C CYS A 194 3.15 -8.69 21.73
N CYS A 195 2.04 -8.46 22.44
CA CYS A 195 1.67 -7.12 22.85
C CYS A 195 2.66 -6.49 23.83
N GLU A 196 3.11 -7.24 24.85
CA GLU A 196 4.12 -6.76 25.79
C GLU A 196 5.48 -6.48 25.10
N LYS A 197 5.77 -7.14 23.97
CA LYS A 197 7.01 -6.91 23.20
C LYS A 197 7.00 -5.58 22.45
N ILE A 198 5.84 -5.15 21.95
CA ILE A 198 5.71 -3.87 21.23
C ILE A 198 5.41 -2.69 22.15
N LYS A 199 5.02 -2.94 23.39
CA LYS A 199 4.64 -1.91 24.38
C LYS A 199 5.71 -0.81 24.57
N PRO A 200 7.03 -1.10 24.63
CA PRO A 200 8.06 -0.07 24.75
C PRO A 200 8.08 0.97 23.62
N PHE A 201 7.53 0.65 22.47
CA PHE A 201 7.49 1.50 21.27
C PHE A 201 6.24 2.41 21.24
N ILE A 202 5.26 2.18 22.13
CA ILE A 202 3.97 2.90 22.14
C ILE A 202 4.14 4.25 22.83
N CYS A 203 3.71 5.31 22.14
CA CYS A 203 3.74 6.68 22.66
C CYS A 203 2.67 7.56 22.01
N ASN A 204 2.52 8.79 22.49
CA ASN A 204 1.68 9.81 21.84
C ASN A 204 2.36 10.32 20.56
N THR A 205 2.14 9.61 19.44
CA THR A 205 2.74 9.97 18.15
C THR A 205 2.23 11.29 17.58
N GLY A 206 1.01 11.69 17.93
CA GLY A 206 0.45 12.98 17.49
C GLY A 206 1.23 14.16 18.07
N GLU A 207 1.56 14.09 19.35
CA GLU A 207 2.42 15.09 20.02
C GLU A 207 3.85 15.05 19.46
N PHE A 208 4.41 13.85 19.29
CA PHE A 208 5.72 13.68 18.67
C PHE A 208 5.81 14.34 17.30
N LEU A 209 4.86 14.05 16.39
CA LEU A 209 4.85 14.61 15.04
C LEU A 209 4.65 16.13 15.03
N LYS A 210 3.80 16.64 15.92
CA LYS A 210 3.60 18.09 16.08
C LYS A 210 4.90 18.78 16.52
N ASN A 211 5.60 18.21 17.49
CA ASN A 211 6.86 18.76 18.00
C ASN A 211 7.97 18.66 16.94
N ALA A 212 8.12 17.52 16.28
CA ALA A 212 9.06 17.36 15.17
C ALA A 212 8.83 18.39 14.06
N HIS A 213 7.58 18.61 13.69
CA HIS A 213 7.23 19.64 12.69
C HIS A 213 7.57 21.07 13.19
N ALA A 214 7.31 21.39 14.45
CA ALA A 214 7.66 22.67 15.05
C ALA A 214 9.18 22.91 15.11
N GLU A 215 9.96 21.84 15.24
CA GLU A 215 11.43 21.86 15.15
C GLU A 215 11.96 21.98 13.71
N GLY A 216 11.06 22.05 12.70
CA GLY A 216 11.44 22.17 11.30
C GLY A 216 11.78 20.84 10.63
N LYS A 217 11.52 19.71 11.28
CA LYS A 217 11.71 18.36 10.70
C LYS A 217 10.72 18.09 9.58
N SER A 218 11.18 17.39 8.56
CA SER A 218 10.41 17.00 7.39
C SER A 218 9.78 15.63 7.61
N ILE A 219 8.52 15.47 7.16
CA ILE A 219 7.74 14.25 7.34
C ILE A 219 7.38 13.67 5.97
N LEU A 220 7.69 12.38 5.79
CA LEU A 220 7.29 11.58 4.64
C LEU A 220 6.14 10.63 5.04
N PHE A 221 4.99 10.77 4.40
CA PHE A 221 3.85 9.89 4.60
C PHE A 221 3.88 8.75 3.59
N GLU A 222 3.95 7.52 4.07
CA GLU A 222 3.99 6.30 3.28
C GLU A 222 2.61 5.65 3.23
N ALA A 223 1.98 5.64 2.04
CA ALA A 223 0.71 4.96 1.82
C ALA A 223 0.90 3.49 1.46
N GLN A 224 -0.18 2.75 1.57
CA GLN A 224 -0.32 1.36 1.18
C GLN A 224 -1.43 1.23 0.13
N LEU A 225 -1.30 0.24 -0.79
CA LEU A 225 -2.23 0.04 -1.91
C LEU A 225 -2.27 1.24 -2.88
N GLY A 226 -3.40 1.52 -3.50
CA GLY A 226 -3.56 2.61 -4.46
C GLY A 226 -5.01 3.11 -4.50
N SER A 227 -5.26 4.18 -5.26
CA SER A 227 -6.55 4.89 -5.32
C SER A 227 -7.72 3.97 -5.66
N LEU A 228 -7.53 3.04 -6.59
CA LEU A 228 -8.58 2.12 -7.03
C LEU A 228 -8.94 1.05 -5.98
N ARG A 229 -8.17 0.96 -4.91
CA ARG A 229 -8.45 0.14 -3.72
C ARG A 229 -8.88 0.95 -2.52
N ASP A 230 -9.08 2.26 -2.66
CA ASP A 230 -9.61 3.11 -1.59
C ASP A 230 -11.04 2.70 -1.22
N LEU A 231 -11.38 2.82 0.07
CA LEU A 231 -12.69 2.44 0.58
C LEU A 231 -13.84 3.23 -0.09
N ASP A 232 -13.64 4.54 -0.26
CA ASP A 232 -14.69 5.46 -0.72
C ASP A 232 -14.63 5.73 -2.23
N TYR A 233 -13.42 5.74 -2.82
CA TYR A 233 -13.18 6.15 -4.21
C TYR A 233 -12.70 5.01 -5.11
N GLY A 234 -12.51 3.82 -4.56
CA GLY A 234 -12.06 2.65 -5.31
C GLY A 234 -13.17 1.94 -6.07
N ILE A 235 -12.81 0.81 -6.68
CA ILE A 235 -13.70 -0.07 -7.46
C ILE A 235 -14.58 -0.94 -6.56
N HIS A 236 -15.41 -0.31 -5.74
CA HIS A 236 -16.30 -1.01 -4.79
C HIS A 236 -17.12 -2.11 -5.46
N PRO A 237 -17.26 -3.32 -4.85
CA PRO A 237 -16.84 -3.71 -3.50
C PRO A 237 -15.39 -4.27 -3.39
N TYR A 238 -14.64 -4.28 -4.46
CA TYR A 238 -13.28 -4.83 -4.52
C TYR A 238 -12.22 -3.82 -4.02
N THR A 239 -12.46 -3.24 -2.84
CA THR A 239 -11.61 -2.25 -2.18
C THR A 239 -10.91 -2.84 -0.95
N THR A 240 -9.94 -2.14 -0.40
CA THR A 240 -9.54 -2.35 0.99
C THR A 240 -10.48 -1.58 1.91
N SER A 241 -10.53 -1.94 3.19
CA SER A 241 -11.38 -1.26 4.18
C SER A 241 -10.72 -0.04 4.83
N SER A 242 -9.70 0.54 4.17
CA SER A 242 -9.00 1.73 4.65
C SER A 242 -8.91 2.82 3.57
N ASN A 243 -8.70 4.07 3.98
CA ASN A 243 -8.53 5.18 3.08
C ASN A 243 -7.07 5.25 2.61
N THR A 244 -6.84 5.08 1.30
CA THR A 244 -5.52 5.01 0.67
C THR A 244 -5.04 6.36 0.11
N LEU A 245 -5.89 7.38 0.17
CA LEU A 245 -5.62 8.70 -0.39
C LEU A 245 -4.68 9.53 0.49
N ALA A 246 -3.86 10.37 -0.14
CA ALA A 246 -2.98 11.31 0.54
C ALA A 246 -3.74 12.22 1.52
N ALA A 247 -4.98 12.57 1.20
CA ALA A 247 -5.85 13.40 2.05
C ALA A 247 -6.10 12.79 3.44
N TYR A 248 -5.98 11.47 3.60
CA TYR A 248 -6.13 10.80 4.89
C TYR A 248 -4.84 10.79 5.72
N ALA A 249 -3.68 11.07 5.12
CA ALA A 249 -2.39 10.97 5.80
C ALA A 249 -2.29 11.84 7.07
N PRO A 250 -2.73 13.10 7.11
CA PRO A 250 -2.75 13.89 8.34
C PRO A 250 -3.60 13.26 9.45
N ILE A 251 -4.76 12.72 9.11
CA ILE A 251 -5.68 12.09 10.07
C ILE A 251 -5.10 10.76 10.55
N GLY A 252 -4.72 9.91 9.62
CA GLY A 252 -4.23 8.56 9.91
C GLY A 252 -2.85 8.53 10.59
N SER A 253 -2.05 9.59 10.47
CA SER A 253 -0.79 9.73 11.21
C SER A 253 -0.97 10.13 12.67
N GLY A 254 -2.14 10.73 13.02
CA GLY A 254 -2.39 11.35 14.32
C GLY A 254 -1.96 12.82 14.39
N PHE A 255 -1.63 13.44 13.25
CA PHE A 255 -1.29 14.86 13.15
C PHE A 255 -2.22 15.59 12.16
N PRO A 256 -3.51 15.83 12.53
CA PRO A 256 -4.51 16.40 11.62
C PRO A 256 -4.17 17.79 11.07
N GLY A 257 -3.28 18.51 11.75
CA GLY A 257 -2.80 19.83 11.30
C GLY A 257 -1.66 19.79 10.28
N ALA A 258 -1.16 18.59 9.91
CA ALA A 258 -0.09 18.48 8.92
C ALA A 258 -0.57 18.98 7.55
N LYS A 259 0.24 19.84 6.93
CA LYS A 259 0.05 20.24 5.54
C LYS A 259 0.98 19.41 4.67
N ILE A 260 0.42 18.78 3.63
CA ILE A 260 1.19 18.03 2.63
C ILE A 260 1.52 19.03 1.51
N GLY A 261 2.81 19.28 1.30
CA GLY A 261 3.27 20.22 0.27
C GLY A 261 3.49 19.55 -1.09
N SER A 262 3.77 18.24 -1.12
CA SER A 262 3.96 17.45 -2.32
C SER A 262 3.30 16.09 -2.18
N VAL A 263 2.68 15.60 -3.26
CA VAL A 263 2.10 14.25 -3.35
C VAL A 263 2.71 13.56 -4.56
N ILE A 264 3.55 12.56 -4.31
CA ILE A 264 4.17 11.74 -5.34
C ILE A 264 3.29 10.52 -5.61
N GLY A 265 2.61 10.54 -6.75
CA GLY A 265 1.83 9.41 -7.23
C GLY A 265 2.72 8.38 -7.90
N VAL A 266 2.75 7.15 -7.41
CA VAL A 266 3.53 6.07 -8.04
C VAL A 266 2.65 5.32 -9.04
N VAL A 267 3.16 5.18 -10.27
CA VAL A 267 2.49 4.54 -11.42
C VAL A 267 3.48 3.58 -12.07
N LYS A 268 3.05 2.40 -12.49
CA LYS A 268 3.87 1.53 -13.36
C LYS A 268 3.73 1.95 -14.82
N ALA A 269 4.74 1.69 -15.62
CA ALA A 269 4.68 1.85 -17.08
C ALA A 269 3.70 0.88 -17.76
N TYR A 270 3.08 -0.01 -17.01
CA TYR A 270 1.98 -0.91 -17.38
C TYR A 270 1.10 -1.14 -16.18
N SER A 271 -0.08 -1.75 -16.33
CA SER A 271 -1.00 -1.94 -15.21
C SER A 271 -0.91 -3.35 -14.64
N THR A 272 -1.07 -3.45 -13.32
CA THR A 272 -1.23 -4.74 -12.63
C THR A 272 -2.33 -4.64 -11.59
N CYS A 273 -3.02 -5.76 -11.38
CA CYS A 273 -4.06 -5.87 -10.38
C CYS A 273 -3.89 -7.17 -9.57
N VAL A 274 -4.02 -7.09 -8.27
CA VAL A 274 -4.08 -8.24 -7.36
C VAL A 274 -5.48 -8.33 -6.78
N GLY A 275 -6.02 -9.53 -6.67
CA GLY A 275 -7.38 -9.76 -6.18
C GLY A 275 -8.42 -9.68 -7.30
N GLU A 276 -9.67 -9.79 -6.88
CA GLU A 276 -10.83 -9.81 -7.77
C GLU A 276 -11.27 -8.39 -8.18
N GLY A 277 -12.30 -8.33 -9.01
CA GLY A 277 -12.91 -7.08 -9.48
C GLY A 277 -12.49 -6.69 -10.89
N PRO A 278 -13.13 -5.67 -11.46
CA PRO A 278 -12.91 -5.23 -12.82
C PRO A 278 -11.48 -4.71 -13.04
N PHE A 279 -10.89 -5.15 -14.14
CA PHE A 279 -9.62 -4.68 -14.66
C PHE A 279 -9.77 -4.57 -16.18
N VAL A 280 -10.30 -3.44 -16.64
CA VAL A 280 -10.83 -3.24 -18.00
C VAL A 280 -9.80 -3.57 -19.09
N CYS A 281 -8.54 -3.23 -18.88
CA CYS A 281 -7.47 -3.47 -19.84
C CYS A 281 -6.68 -4.77 -19.60
N GLU A 282 -7.24 -5.74 -18.87
CA GLU A 282 -6.57 -7.01 -18.59
C GLU A 282 -6.18 -7.77 -19.86
N MET A 283 -4.95 -8.22 -19.92
CA MET A 283 -4.42 -9.07 -20.99
C MET A 283 -4.47 -10.54 -20.62
N PHE A 284 -4.66 -11.37 -21.62
CA PHE A 284 -4.71 -12.83 -21.50
C PHE A 284 -3.78 -13.50 -22.52
N GLY A 285 -3.46 -14.77 -22.27
CA GLY A 285 -2.65 -15.59 -23.17
C GLY A 285 -1.16 -15.24 -23.15
N PRO A 286 -0.40 -15.63 -24.20
CA PRO A 286 1.06 -15.58 -24.19
C PRO A 286 1.67 -14.20 -23.98
N GLU A 287 1.04 -13.13 -24.47
CA GLU A 287 1.54 -11.75 -24.28
C GLU A 287 1.41 -11.30 -22.82
N ALA A 288 0.33 -11.71 -22.13
CA ALA A 288 0.18 -11.46 -20.70
C ALA A 288 1.23 -12.22 -19.89
N GLU A 289 1.51 -13.48 -20.25
CA GLU A 289 2.55 -14.27 -19.60
C GLU A 289 3.93 -13.64 -19.76
N LYS A 290 4.25 -13.23 -20.98
CA LYS A 290 5.51 -12.56 -21.28
C LYS A 290 5.70 -11.26 -20.50
N LEU A 291 4.64 -10.44 -20.40
CA LEU A 291 4.68 -9.22 -19.57
C LEU A 291 4.84 -9.54 -18.08
N ARG A 292 4.15 -10.58 -17.60
CA ARG A 292 4.24 -11.04 -16.22
C ARG A 292 5.65 -11.54 -15.87
N GLU A 293 6.26 -12.31 -16.75
CA GLU A 293 7.63 -12.81 -16.57
C GLU A 293 8.64 -11.67 -16.62
N ALA A 294 8.57 -10.79 -17.63
CA ALA A 294 9.46 -9.64 -17.77
C ALA A 294 9.39 -8.70 -16.56
N GLY A 295 8.19 -8.49 -16.03
CA GLY A 295 7.94 -7.66 -14.87
C GLY A 295 8.14 -8.37 -13.52
N ALA A 296 8.40 -9.69 -13.50
CA ALA A 296 8.39 -10.51 -12.30
C ALA A 296 7.10 -10.30 -11.46
N GLU A 297 5.94 -10.29 -12.13
CA GLU A 297 4.64 -9.94 -11.53
C GLU A 297 4.01 -11.14 -10.82
N TYR A 298 4.60 -11.47 -9.68
CA TYR A 298 4.14 -12.53 -8.76
C TYR A 298 4.04 -11.99 -7.34
N GLY A 299 3.10 -12.51 -6.57
CA GLY A 299 2.94 -12.13 -5.15
C GLY A 299 4.16 -12.53 -4.33
N ALA A 300 4.76 -11.59 -3.60
CA ALA A 300 5.99 -11.81 -2.86
C ALA A 300 5.89 -12.96 -1.83
N LYS A 301 4.71 -13.14 -1.21
CA LYS A 301 4.47 -14.18 -0.19
C LYS A 301 3.85 -15.46 -0.77
N THR A 302 2.96 -15.32 -1.73
CA THR A 302 2.13 -16.43 -2.23
C THR A 302 2.61 -17.00 -3.56
N GLY A 303 3.50 -16.31 -4.28
CA GLY A 303 3.86 -16.65 -5.64
C GLY A 303 2.71 -16.55 -6.66
N ARG A 304 1.52 -16.09 -6.25
CA ARG A 304 0.34 -15.99 -7.12
C ARG A 304 0.63 -15.01 -8.27
N PRO A 305 0.38 -15.41 -9.54
CA PRO A 305 0.55 -14.52 -10.66
C PRO A 305 -0.40 -13.32 -10.56
N ARG A 306 0.13 -12.12 -10.81
CA ARG A 306 -0.68 -10.92 -10.90
C ARG A 306 -1.37 -10.84 -12.25
N ARG A 307 -2.55 -10.25 -12.28
CA ARG A 307 -3.24 -9.81 -13.50
C ARG A 307 -2.43 -8.64 -14.09
N VAL A 308 -2.22 -8.64 -15.39
CA VAL A 308 -1.39 -7.63 -16.09
C VAL A 308 -2.13 -7.07 -17.29
N GLY A 309 -1.80 -5.85 -17.68
CA GLY A 309 -2.34 -5.18 -18.86
C GLY A 309 -1.50 -3.98 -19.27
N PRO A 310 -1.82 -3.32 -20.39
CA PRO A 310 -1.19 -2.06 -20.77
C PRO A 310 -1.39 -1.01 -19.67
N ILE A 311 -0.63 0.08 -19.71
CA ILE A 311 -0.94 1.22 -18.86
C ILE A 311 -2.39 1.68 -19.14
N ASP A 312 -3.15 1.80 -18.09
CA ASP A 312 -4.54 2.26 -18.15
C ASP A 312 -4.60 3.75 -17.82
N LEU A 313 -4.66 4.57 -18.86
CA LEU A 313 -4.64 6.03 -18.67
C LEU A 313 -5.96 6.58 -18.13
N VAL A 314 -7.09 5.89 -18.35
CA VAL A 314 -8.38 6.29 -17.76
C VAL A 314 -8.32 6.14 -16.25
N ALA A 315 -7.94 4.93 -15.78
CA ALA A 315 -7.77 4.64 -14.38
C ALA A 315 -6.66 5.48 -13.73
N THR A 316 -5.56 5.73 -14.45
CA THR A 316 -4.42 6.50 -13.93
C THR A 316 -4.75 7.99 -13.78
N ARG A 317 -5.45 8.60 -14.74
CA ARG A 317 -5.94 10.00 -14.60
C ARG A 317 -6.85 10.15 -13.40
N TYR A 318 -7.82 9.24 -13.26
CA TYR A 318 -8.72 9.24 -12.12
C TYR A 318 -7.96 9.09 -10.81
N GLY A 319 -7.09 8.10 -10.70
CA GLY A 319 -6.33 7.85 -9.48
C GLY A 319 -5.39 9.00 -9.10
N ALA A 320 -4.72 9.61 -10.08
CA ALA A 320 -3.86 10.79 -9.86
C ALA A 320 -4.66 11.99 -9.35
N ALA A 321 -5.86 12.23 -9.92
CA ALA A 321 -6.77 13.28 -9.46
C ALA A 321 -7.27 13.02 -8.04
N MET A 322 -7.68 11.80 -7.69
CA MET A 322 -8.14 11.43 -6.35
C MET A 322 -7.02 11.59 -5.30
N GLN A 323 -5.77 11.31 -5.68
CA GLN A 323 -4.61 11.54 -4.82
C GLN A 323 -4.21 13.02 -4.71
N ALA A 324 -4.77 13.88 -5.55
CA ALA A 324 -4.27 15.24 -5.75
C ALA A 324 -2.74 15.23 -6.02
N ALA A 325 -2.28 14.31 -6.87
CA ALA A 325 -0.87 14.11 -7.16
C ALA A 325 -0.26 15.36 -7.78
N THR A 326 0.84 15.84 -7.20
CA THR A 326 1.59 17.00 -7.71
C THR A 326 2.68 16.59 -8.68
N GLU A 327 3.14 15.34 -8.57
CA GLU A 327 4.17 14.74 -9.42
C GLU A 327 4.01 13.22 -9.46
N ILE A 328 4.55 12.60 -10.49
CA ILE A 328 4.47 11.15 -10.72
C ILE A 328 5.87 10.52 -10.68
N ALA A 329 5.95 9.36 -10.05
CA ALA A 329 7.04 8.42 -10.19
C ALA A 329 6.58 7.26 -11.11
N LEU A 330 7.08 7.24 -12.33
CA LEU A 330 6.83 6.18 -13.30
C LEU A 330 7.83 5.04 -13.10
N THR A 331 7.34 3.88 -12.69
CA THR A 331 8.19 2.72 -12.36
C THR A 331 8.17 1.65 -13.44
N LYS A 332 9.23 0.81 -13.46
CA LYS A 332 9.32 -0.37 -14.33
C LYS A 332 9.27 -0.07 -15.84
N LEU A 333 9.84 1.04 -16.27
CA LEU A 333 9.94 1.38 -17.71
C LEU A 333 10.78 0.35 -18.47
N ASP A 334 11.83 -0.17 -17.85
CA ASP A 334 12.72 -1.22 -18.35
C ASP A 334 12.00 -2.50 -18.78
N VAL A 335 10.91 -2.84 -18.12
CA VAL A 335 10.10 -4.04 -18.39
C VAL A 335 9.54 -4.04 -19.82
N LEU A 336 9.26 -2.88 -20.40
CA LEU A 336 8.70 -2.75 -21.73
C LEU A 336 9.75 -2.82 -22.85
N SER A 337 11.04 -2.93 -22.52
CA SER A 337 12.16 -2.90 -23.49
C SER A 337 12.11 -4.00 -24.57
N TYR A 338 11.37 -5.08 -24.35
CA TYR A 338 11.24 -6.16 -25.32
C TYR A 338 10.16 -5.93 -26.39
N MET A 339 9.28 -4.95 -26.20
CA MET A 339 8.14 -4.70 -27.09
C MET A 339 8.54 -3.93 -28.34
N ASP A 340 7.98 -4.33 -29.50
CA ASP A 340 8.09 -3.54 -30.76
C ASP A 340 7.09 -2.37 -30.72
N MET A 341 5.88 -2.66 -30.29
CA MET A 341 4.81 -1.69 -30.10
C MET A 341 4.24 -1.87 -28.69
N ILE A 342 4.13 -0.76 -27.97
CA ILE A 342 3.65 -0.75 -26.58
C ILE A 342 2.16 -0.39 -26.58
N PRO A 343 1.27 -1.29 -26.11
CA PRO A 343 -0.13 -0.99 -25.98
C PRO A 343 -0.39 -0.01 -24.83
N VAL A 344 -1.34 0.90 -25.04
CA VAL A 344 -1.78 1.90 -24.07
C VAL A 344 -3.31 1.96 -24.10
N CYS A 345 -3.97 1.83 -22.97
CA CYS A 345 -5.43 2.02 -22.87
C CYS A 345 -5.73 3.51 -22.68
N THR A 346 -6.29 4.15 -23.69
CA THR A 346 -6.53 5.60 -23.72
C THR A 346 -7.95 6.00 -23.34
N LYS A 347 -8.91 5.14 -23.60
CA LYS A 347 -10.35 5.32 -23.33
C LYS A 347 -11.01 4.01 -22.99
N TYR A 348 -12.24 4.08 -22.50
CA TYR A 348 -13.17 2.96 -22.39
C TYR A 348 -14.36 3.14 -23.31
N VAL A 349 -14.96 2.02 -23.73
CA VAL A 349 -16.30 1.99 -24.32
C VAL A 349 -17.25 1.50 -23.23
N VAL A 350 -18.20 2.35 -22.85
CA VAL A 350 -19.24 2.07 -21.86
C VAL A 350 -20.58 2.36 -22.51
N ASP A 351 -21.53 1.41 -22.49
CA ASP A 351 -22.84 1.53 -23.14
C ASP A 351 -22.78 1.90 -24.63
N GLY A 352 -21.68 1.50 -25.30
CA GLY A 352 -21.46 1.79 -26.73
C GLY A 352 -20.82 3.13 -27.04
N GLU A 353 -20.54 3.97 -26.04
CA GLU A 353 -19.90 5.27 -26.20
C GLU A 353 -18.46 5.27 -25.65
N GLU A 354 -17.56 5.93 -26.37
CA GLU A 354 -16.17 6.14 -25.89
C GLU A 354 -16.12 7.22 -24.82
N THR A 355 -15.43 6.92 -23.72
CA THR A 355 -15.16 7.88 -22.64
C THR A 355 -13.71 7.84 -22.19
N GLY A 356 -13.14 9.01 -21.88
CA GLY A 356 -11.86 9.16 -21.19
C GLY A 356 -12.02 9.35 -19.68
N GLU A 357 -13.24 9.42 -19.17
CA GLU A 357 -13.54 9.53 -17.76
C GLU A 357 -13.69 8.14 -17.14
N PHE A 358 -13.28 8.01 -15.89
CA PHE A 358 -13.41 6.75 -15.14
C PHE A 358 -14.87 6.56 -14.73
N PRO A 359 -15.56 5.50 -15.19
CA PRO A 359 -16.97 5.32 -14.93
C PRO A 359 -17.24 4.86 -13.50
N PHE A 360 -18.49 4.94 -13.09
CA PHE A 360 -18.93 4.37 -11.81
C PHE A 360 -18.62 2.86 -11.76
N PRO A 361 -18.21 2.30 -10.61
CA PRO A 361 -17.71 0.92 -10.51
C PRO A 361 -18.64 -0.15 -11.15
N ALA A 362 -19.95 -0.01 -11.04
CA ALA A 362 -20.89 -0.97 -11.62
C ALA A 362 -20.85 -1.05 -13.17
N ALA A 363 -20.35 -0.03 -13.84
CA ALA A 363 -20.20 -0.02 -15.29
C ALA A 363 -18.87 -0.62 -15.78
N LEU A 364 -17.93 -0.87 -14.86
CA LEU A 364 -16.61 -1.37 -15.22
C LEU A 364 -16.59 -2.81 -15.71
N ASP A 365 -17.54 -3.65 -15.26
CA ASP A 365 -17.61 -5.06 -15.63
C ASP A 365 -17.92 -5.25 -17.13
N GLU A 366 -18.65 -4.32 -17.75
CA GLU A 366 -19.00 -4.35 -19.17
C GLU A 366 -18.14 -3.39 -20.02
N ALA A 367 -17.33 -2.57 -19.39
CA ALA A 367 -16.44 -1.63 -20.07
C ALA A 367 -15.40 -2.36 -20.92
N LYS A 368 -15.11 -1.82 -22.11
CA LYS A 368 -14.08 -2.36 -23.02
C LYS A 368 -12.97 -1.34 -23.22
N PRO A 369 -11.69 -1.75 -23.25
CA PRO A 369 -10.59 -0.84 -23.46
C PRO A 369 -10.48 -0.41 -24.92
N VAL A 370 -10.16 0.85 -25.16
CA VAL A 370 -9.66 1.37 -26.45
C VAL A 370 -8.14 1.41 -26.36
N ILE A 371 -7.48 0.62 -27.19
CA ILE A 371 -6.02 0.45 -27.17
C ILE A 371 -5.37 1.19 -28.31
N GLU A 372 -4.43 2.06 -28.01
CA GLU A 372 -3.50 2.65 -28.95
C GLU A 372 -2.13 1.98 -28.79
N TYR A 373 -1.27 2.12 -29.82
CA TYR A 373 0.06 1.50 -29.82
C TYR A 373 1.13 2.57 -30.06
N LEU A 374 2.11 2.62 -29.19
CA LEU A 374 3.27 3.50 -29.28
C LEU A 374 4.51 2.69 -29.70
N PRO A 375 5.48 3.29 -30.41
CA PRO A 375 6.74 2.62 -30.74
C PRO A 375 7.52 2.20 -29.49
N GLY A 376 8.00 0.97 -29.46
CA GLY A 376 8.93 0.50 -28.44
C GLY A 376 10.38 0.87 -28.76
N TRP A 377 11.26 0.76 -27.79
CA TRP A 377 12.69 1.11 -27.94
C TRP A 377 13.62 -0.08 -28.16
N LYS A 378 13.19 -1.29 -27.92
CA LYS A 378 13.89 -2.56 -28.26
C LYS A 378 15.35 -2.65 -27.82
N CYS A 379 15.71 -1.99 -26.74
CA CYS A 379 17.03 -2.09 -26.14
C CYS A 379 16.95 -2.03 -24.61
N ASP A 380 17.95 -2.60 -23.95
CA ASP A 380 18.08 -2.52 -22.51
C ASP A 380 18.37 -1.09 -22.06
N ILE A 381 17.55 -0.57 -21.16
CA ILE A 381 17.67 0.75 -20.53
C ILE A 381 18.03 0.68 -19.06
N SER A 382 18.25 -0.51 -18.50
CA SER A 382 18.48 -0.70 -17.05
C SER A 382 19.74 0.02 -16.54
N GLY A 383 20.72 0.23 -17.42
CA GLY A 383 21.95 0.97 -17.14
C GLY A 383 21.85 2.49 -17.28
N VAL A 384 20.75 3.03 -17.79
CA VAL A 384 20.58 4.47 -18.01
C VAL A 384 20.35 5.20 -16.67
N ARG A 385 21.00 6.34 -16.49
CA ARG A 385 20.90 7.17 -15.27
C ARG A 385 20.56 8.64 -15.54
N LYS A 386 20.56 9.06 -16.80
CA LYS A 386 20.24 10.42 -17.21
C LYS A 386 19.13 10.41 -18.25
N TRP A 387 18.27 11.42 -18.18
CA TRP A 387 17.17 11.58 -19.14
C TRP A 387 17.63 11.65 -20.58
N GLU A 388 18.72 12.35 -20.83
CA GLU A 388 19.30 12.57 -22.15
C GLU A 388 19.72 11.26 -22.81
N ASP A 389 20.17 10.28 -22.03
CA ASP A 389 20.72 9.00 -22.51
C ASP A 389 19.61 7.95 -22.80
N LEU A 390 18.33 8.24 -22.47
CA LEU A 390 17.22 7.37 -22.85
C LEU A 390 17.01 7.37 -24.36
N PRO A 391 16.64 6.22 -24.96
CA PRO A 391 16.18 6.15 -26.34
C PRO A 391 15.00 7.10 -26.57
N GLU A 392 14.93 7.70 -27.78
CA GLU A 392 13.90 8.69 -28.10
C GLU A 392 12.49 8.11 -27.92
N ALA A 393 12.23 6.88 -28.38
CA ALA A 393 10.94 6.21 -28.18
C ALA A 393 10.58 6.04 -26.70
N ALA A 394 11.56 5.82 -25.80
CA ALA A 394 11.31 5.75 -24.36
C ALA A 394 10.97 7.12 -23.76
N LYS A 395 11.63 8.18 -24.21
CA LYS A 395 11.29 9.56 -23.84
C LYS A 395 9.89 9.93 -24.33
N ASP A 396 9.57 9.62 -25.58
CA ASP A 396 8.26 9.86 -26.19
C ASP A 396 7.16 9.16 -25.41
N TYR A 397 7.38 7.91 -25.00
CA TYR A 397 6.45 7.17 -24.15
C TYR A 397 6.20 7.89 -22.81
N VAL A 398 7.27 8.28 -22.10
CA VAL A 398 7.15 8.98 -20.81
C VAL A 398 6.43 10.32 -20.97
N LEU A 399 6.76 11.08 -22.02
CA LEU A 399 6.14 12.39 -22.31
C LEU A 399 4.67 12.23 -22.73
N TYR A 400 4.35 11.17 -23.48
CA TYR A 400 2.98 10.84 -23.82
C TYR A 400 2.16 10.55 -22.56
N VAL A 401 2.64 9.64 -21.70
CA VAL A 401 1.99 9.29 -20.45
C VAL A 401 1.81 10.53 -19.54
N GLN A 402 2.85 11.38 -19.43
CA GLN A 402 2.78 12.63 -18.67
C GLN A 402 1.68 13.55 -19.19
N ARG A 403 1.61 13.74 -20.52
CA ARG A 403 0.59 14.59 -21.13
C ARG A 403 -0.81 14.05 -20.86
N GLU A 404 -1.00 12.76 -21.01
CA GLU A 404 -2.31 12.11 -20.84
C GLU A 404 -2.76 12.08 -19.37
N ILE A 405 -1.87 11.97 -18.40
CA ILE A 405 -2.19 12.05 -16.96
C ILE A 405 -2.43 13.52 -16.54
N GLY A 406 -1.75 14.46 -17.17
CA GLY A 406 -1.82 15.89 -16.82
C GLY A 406 -1.00 16.27 -15.58
N VAL A 407 -0.09 15.39 -15.13
CA VAL A 407 0.77 15.59 -13.95
C VAL A 407 2.23 15.33 -14.36
N PRO A 408 3.20 16.18 -13.96
CA PRO A 408 4.60 15.99 -14.33
C PRO A 408 5.16 14.65 -13.83
N ILE A 409 5.90 13.94 -14.68
CA ILE A 409 6.65 12.74 -14.29
C ILE A 409 8.05 13.19 -13.91
N THR A 410 8.35 13.21 -12.64
CA THR A 410 9.65 13.67 -12.09
C THR A 410 10.64 12.52 -11.93
N TYR A 411 10.15 11.32 -11.64
CA TYR A 411 10.98 10.14 -11.40
C TYR A 411 10.66 9.06 -12.44
N VAL A 412 11.67 8.50 -13.08
CA VAL A 412 11.54 7.39 -14.06
C VAL A 412 12.44 6.25 -13.65
N SER A 413 11.84 5.12 -13.25
CA SER A 413 12.59 3.93 -12.85
C SER A 413 12.85 3.03 -14.04
N VAL A 414 14.10 2.63 -14.18
CA VAL A 414 14.64 1.82 -15.28
C VAL A 414 15.27 0.49 -14.82
N GLY A 415 14.99 0.06 -13.59
CA GLY A 415 15.48 -1.20 -13.03
C GLY A 415 15.04 -1.36 -11.57
N PRO A 416 15.31 -2.50 -10.90
CA PRO A 416 14.86 -2.79 -9.54
C PRO A 416 15.73 -2.15 -8.45
N GLU A 417 17.00 -1.82 -8.72
CA GLU A 417 17.93 -1.29 -7.72
C GLU A 417 17.56 0.15 -7.34
N ARG A 418 17.93 0.56 -6.13
CA ARG A 418 17.69 1.92 -5.61
C ARG A 418 18.12 3.00 -6.59
N GLU A 419 19.29 2.85 -7.19
CA GLU A 419 19.92 3.83 -8.07
C GLU A 419 19.45 3.75 -9.52
N SER A 420 18.64 2.76 -9.88
CA SER A 420 18.09 2.60 -11.24
C SER A 420 16.88 3.53 -11.45
N ILE A 421 17.11 4.81 -11.18
CA ILE A 421 16.09 5.86 -11.31
C ILE A 421 16.69 7.12 -11.95
N ILE A 422 15.92 7.74 -12.81
CA ILE A 422 16.23 9.00 -13.47
C ILE A 422 15.34 10.06 -12.82
N ILE A 423 15.95 11.15 -12.38
CA ILE A 423 15.25 12.33 -11.85
C ILE A 423 15.28 13.40 -12.94
N ARG A 424 14.10 13.96 -13.28
CA ARG A 424 13.92 14.94 -14.35
C ARG A 424 13.79 16.34 -13.80
#